data_e2bc3224d9e1a2d80455c01b798c0611
#
_entry.id   e2bc3224d9e1a2d80455c01b798c0611
#
_cell.length_a   1.000
_cell.length_b   1.000
_cell.length_c   1.000
_cell.angle_alpha   90.00
_cell.angle_beta   90.00
_cell.angle_gamma   90.00
#
_symmetry.space_group_name_H-M   'P 1'
#
loop_
_entity.id
_entity.type
_entity.pdbx_description
1 polymer ?
#
loop_
_entity_poly.entity_id
_entity_poly.type
_entity_poly.pdbx_seq_one_letter_code
_entity_poly.pdbx_strand_id
1 'polypeptide(L)'
;MPASSIGGWIIVVAVGSIALWTGQVTAADTDSDRKAVEAVCGRCHTTKVFLKERRSWARWNELFADMMERGADGTDDQLDGVSRYFLENLTLVNVNHSPAEELRGVLGISSDVAEAIIARREHQPFTDLAQLREIKGIDPNILEQRKSRILF
;
A
#
# COMPACT_ATOMS: atom_id res chain seq x y z
N MET A 1 41.24 65.03 -8.55
CA MET A 1 41.38 63.68 -7.98
C MET A 1 39.97 63.11 -7.84
N PRO A 2 39.50 62.16 -8.64
CA PRO A 2 38.17 61.62 -8.54
C PRO A 2 38.15 60.36 -7.64
N ALA A 3 37.18 60.33 -6.75
CA ALA A 3 36.90 59.19 -5.86
C ALA A 3 36.19 58.09 -6.63
N SER A 4 36.72 56.85 -6.53
CA SER A 4 36.12 55.66 -7.12
C SER A 4 35.00 55.10 -6.22
N SER A 5 33.80 55.01 -6.78
CA SER A 5 32.62 54.38 -6.25
C SER A 5 32.68 52.88 -6.50
N ILE A 6 32.74 52.07 -5.44
CA ILE A 6 32.65 50.60 -5.52
C ILE A 6 31.21 50.21 -5.39
N GLY A 7 30.60 49.79 -6.52
CA GLY A 7 29.23 49.25 -6.57
C GLY A 7 29.21 47.83 -6.01
N GLY A 8 28.58 47.66 -4.86
CA GLY A 8 28.33 46.34 -4.29
C GLY A 8 27.16 45.62 -5.04
N TRP A 9 27.45 44.45 -5.61
CA TRP A 9 26.45 43.58 -6.18
C TRP A 9 25.83 42.73 -5.06
N ILE A 10 24.55 42.93 -4.80
CA ILE A 10 23.77 42.10 -3.89
C ILE A 10 23.30 40.88 -4.69
N ILE A 11 23.86 39.70 -4.38
CA ILE A 11 23.37 38.41 -4.90
C ILE A 11 22.17 38.00 -4.05
N VAL A 12 20.97 38.10 -4.62
CA VAL A 12 19.76 37.54 -4.01
C VAL A 12 19.71 36.04 -4.32
N VAL A 13 20.04 35.21 -3.33
CA VAL A 13 19.87 33.76 -3.43
C VAL A 13 18.41 33.44 -3.16
N ALA A 14 17.64 33.13 -4.20
CA ALA A 14 16.29 32.61 -4.07
C ALA A 14 16.35 31.15 -3.57
N VAL A 15 16.04 30.96 -2.29
CA VAL A 15 15.88 29.62 -1.71
C VAL A 15 14.54 29.07 -2.20
N GLY A 16 14.58 28.25 -3.25
CA GLY A 16 13.41 27.52 -3.74
C GLY A 16 12.99 26.46 -2.71
N SER A 17 11.83 26.64 -2.09
CA SER A 17 11.22 25.63 -1.23
C SER A 17 10.75 24.45 -2.08
N ILE A 18 11.45 23.34 -2.04
CA ILE A 18 11.00 22.08 -2.61
C ILE A 18 9.94 21.51 -1.68
N ALA A 19 8.67 21.63 -2.05
CA ALA A 19 7.58 20.95 -1.36
C ALA A 19 7.69 19.45 -1.66
N LEU A 20 8.14 18.68 -0.66
CA LEU A 20 8.06 17.22 -0.69
C LEU A 20 6.58 16.83 -0.54
N TRP A 21 5.97 16.44 -1.64
CA TRP A 21 4.66 15.81 -1.62
C TRP A 21 4.83 14.39 -1.06
N THR A 22 4.71 14.24 0.25
CA THR A 22 4.50 12.95 0.88
C THR A 22 3.05 12.57 0.65
N GLY A 23 2.80 11.65 -0.27
CA GLY A 23 1.46 11.07 -0.46
C GLY A 23 1.04 10.35 0.82
N GLN A 24 0.29 11.05 1.67
CA GLN A 24 -0.35 10.43 2.82
C GLN A 24 -1.58 9.68 2.31
N VAL A 25 -1.57 8.35 2.43
CA VAL A 25 -2.79 7.55 2.34
C VAL A 25 -3.67 7.98 3.50
N THR A 26 -4.72 8.74 3.21
CA THR A 26 -5.59 9.31 4.23
C THR A 26 -6.64 8.29 4.68
N ALA A 27 -7.05 8.34 5.93
CA ALA A 27 -8.14 7.53 6.49
C ALA A 27 -9.47 7.63 5.69
N ALA A 28 -9.61 8.68 4.85
CA ALA A 28 -10.74 8.87 3.95
C ALA A 28 -10.82 7.81 2.85
N ASP A 29 -9.67 7.33 2.33
CA ASP A 29 -9.64 6.33 1.25
C ASP A 29 -10.13 4.97 1.76
N THR A 30 -9.76 4.59 2.98
CA THR A 30 -10.20 3.34 3.62
C THR A 30 -11.72 3.31 3.88
N ASP A 31 -12.35 4.45 4.24
CA ASP A 31 -13.81 4.53 4.44
C ASP A 31 -14.56 4.46 3.11
N SER A 32 -14.06 5.11 2.07
CA SER A 32 -14.61 5.06 0.72
C SER A 32 -14.55 3.66 0.14
N ASP A 33 -13.41 2.97 0.27
CA ASP A 33 -13.23 1.60 -0.21
C ASP A 33 -14.12 0.60 0.55
N ARG A 34 -14.30 0.80 1.85
CA ARG A 34 -15.27 0.02 2.63
C ARG A 34 -16.70 0.23 2.15
N LYS A 35 -17.09 1.46 1.82
CA LYS A 35 -18.41 1.74 1.23
C LYS A 35 -18.57 1.07 -0.14
N ALA A 36 -17.51 1.00 -0.94
CA ALA A 36 -17.53 0.26 -2.20
C ALA A 36 -17.80 -1.23 -1.96
N VAL A 37 -17.16 -1.85 -0.96
CA VAL A 37 -17.46 -3.24 -0.56
C VAL A 37 -18.93 -3.42 -0.18
N GLU A 38 -19.50 -2.54 0.63
CA GLU A 38 -20.91 -2.62 1.00
C GLU A 38 -21.83 -2.41 -0.22
N ALA A 39 -21.51 -1.49 -1.11
CA ALA A 39 -22.30 -1.18 -2.30
C ALA A 39 -22.30 -2.31 -3.34
N VAL A 40 -21.17 -2.98 -3.54
CA VAL A 40 -21.02 -4.05 -4.54
C VAL A 40 -21.41 -5.41 -3.94
N CYS A 41 -20.76 -5.80 -2.84
CA CYS A 41 -20.93 -7.13 -2.26
C CYS A 41 -22.18 -7.23 -1.36
N GLY A 42 -22.59 -6.13 -0.73
CA GLY A 42 -23.70 -6.08 0.23
C GLY A 42 -25.09 -6.23 -0.39
N ARG A 43 -25.21 -6.19 -1.71
CA ARG A 43 -26.52 -6.27 -2.39
C ARG A 43 -27.17 -7.65 -2.32
N CYS A 44 -26.36 -8.71 -2.28
CA CYS A 44 -26.85 -10.08 -2.34
C CYS A 44 -26.75 -10.79 -0.99
N HIS A 45 -25.78 -10.44 -0.17
CA HIS A 45 -25.54 -11.07 1.14
C HIS A 45 -24.83 -10.10 2.10
N THR A 46 -24.84 -10.42 3.39
CA THR A 46 -24.13 -9.61 4.38
C THR A 46 -22.60 -9.70 4.19
N THR A 47 -21.92 -8.57 4.21
CA THR A 47 -20.45 -8.48 4.13
C THR A 47 -19.74 -9.11 5.34
N LYS A 48 -20.45 -9.28 6.47
CA LYS A 48 -19.90 -9.89 7.71
C LYS A 48 -19.36 -11.31 7.50
N VAL A 49 -19.83 -12.02 6.46
CA VAL A 49 -19.44 -13.41 6.20
C VAL A 49 -17.96 -13.53 5.80
N PHE A 50 -17.38 -12.52 5.15
CA PHE A 50 -16.01 -12.56 4.66
C PHE A 50 -15.08 -11.51 5.29
N LEU A 51 -15.60 -10.45 5.92
CA LEU A 51 -14.75 -9.40 6.51
C LEU A 51 -13.80 -9.90 7.62
N LYS A 52 -14.05 -11.08 8.17
CA LYS A 52 -13.17 -11.75 9.15
C LYS A 52 -12.21 -12.75 8.52
N GLU A 53 -12.41 -13.07 7.25
CA GLU A 53 -11.58 -14.03 6.54
C GLU A 53 -10.23 -13.41 6.17
N ARG A 54 -9.23 -14.29 6.02
CA ARG A 54 -7.91 -13.95 5.54
C ARG A 54 -7.50 -14.96 4.48
N ARG A 55 -7.17 -14.51 3.28
CA ARG A 55 -6.85 -15.36 2.13
C ARG A 55 -5.71 -14.75 1.34
N SER A 56 -5.05 -15.53 0.49
CA SER A 56 -4.12 -15.00 -0.51
C SER A 56 -4.86 -14.10 -1.51
N TRP A 57 -4.15 -13.20 -2.15
CA TRP A 57 -4.72 -12.34 -3.18
C TRP A 57 -5.29 -13.16 -4.35
N ALA A 58 -4.58 -14.19 -4.78
CA ALA A 58 -5.08 -15.11 -5.81
C ALA A 58 -6.45 -15.70 -5.45
N ARG A 59 -6.63 -16.12 -4.19
CA ARG A 59 -7.91 -16.69 -3.75
C ARG A 59 -9.02 -15.64 -3.66
N TRP A 60 -8.70 -14.39 -3.35
CA TRP A 60 -9.68 -13.30 -3.43
C TRP A 60 -10.10 -13.04 -4.87
N ASN A 61 -9.17 -13.00 -5.82
CA ASN A 61 -9.47 -12.80 -7.24
C ASN A 61 -10.37 -13.91 -7.81
N GLU A 62 -10.14 -15.17 -7.44
CA GLU A 62 -11.04 -16.28 -7.83
C GLU A 62 -12.47 -16.05 -7.31
N LEU A 63 -12.61 -15.61 -6.05
CA LEU A 63 -13.91 -15.31 -5.47
C LEU A 63 -14.58 -14.09 -6.13
N PHE A 64 -13.82 -13.06 -6.50
CA PHE A 64 -14.36 -11.93 -7.24
C PHE A 64 -14.87 -12.35 -8.61
N ALA A 65 -14.13 -13.17 -9.35
CA ALA A 65 -14.57 -13.71 -10.63
C ALA A 65 -15.89 -14.49 -10.50
N ASP A 66 -15.98 -15.40 -9.50
CA ASP A 66 -17.22 -16.15 -9.22
C ASP A 66 -18.39 -15.23 -8.85
N MET A 67 -18.17 -14.17 -8.09
CA MET A 67 -19.23 -13.19 -7.74
C MET A 67 -19.67 -12.38 -8.96
N MET A 68 -18.75 -11.98 -9.84
CA MET A 68 -19.07 -11.27 -11.07
C MET A 68 -19.89 -12.17 -12.03
N GLU A 69 -19.54 -13.45 -12.16
CA GLU A 69 -20.32 -14.42 -12.91
C GLU A 69 -21.75 -14.62 -12.36
N ARG A 70 -21.92 -14.43 -11.05
CA ARG A 70 -23.24 -14.48 -10.38
C ARG A 70 -24.02 -13.16 -10.45
N GLY A 71 -23.49 -12.15 -11.15
CA GLY A 71 -24.15 -10.87 -11.37
C GLY A 71 -23.79 -9.78 -10.35
N ALA A 72 -22.71 -9.92 -9.59
CA ALA A 72 -22.16 -8.79 -8.87
C ALA A 72 -21.63 -7.78 -9.89
N ASP A 73 -21.96 -6.50 -9.72
CA ASP A 73 -21.54 -5.41 -10.59
C ASP A 73 -21.29 -4.12 -9.80
N GLY A 74 -20.58 -3.20 -10.40
CA GLY A 74 -20.28 -1.88 -9.85
C GLY A 74 -19.65 -1.00 -10.92
N THR A 75 -19.48 0.28 -10.61
CA THR A 75 -18.64 1.16 -11.43
C THR A 75 -17.16 0.75 -11.28
N ASP A 76 -16.32 1.16 -12.24
CA ASP A 76 -14.87 0.89 -12.18
C ASP A 76 -14.28 1.38 -10.86
N ASP A 77 -14.63 2.59 -10.41
CA ASP A 77 -14.17 3.14 -9.12
C ASP A 77 -14.60 2.28 -7.92
N GLN A 78 -15.81 1.71 -7.96
CA GLN A 78 -16.29 0.81 -6.91
C GLN A 78 -15.54 -0.52 -6.92
N LEU A 79 -15.31 -1.12 -8.09
CA LEU A 79 -14.56 -2.37 -8.22
C LEU A 79 -13.10 -2.20 -7.81
N ASP A 80 -12.49 -1.07 -8.17
CA ASP A 80 -11.15 -0.70 -7.70
C ASP A 80 -11.11 -0.51 -6.18
N GLY A 81 -12.10 0.15 -5.60
CA GLY A 81 -12.23 0.32 -4.16
C GLY A 81 -12.38 -1.02 -3.43
N VAL A 82 -13.18 -1.95 -3.98
CA VAL A 82 -13.28 -3.32 -3.46
C VAL A 82 -11.92 -3.99 -3.47
N SER A 83 -11.23 -3.96 -4.61
CA SER A 83 -9.90 -4.58 -4.76
C SER A 83 -8.89 -4.03 -3.77
N ARG A 84 -8.79 -2.69 -3.64
CA ARG A 84 -7.91 -2.06 -2.65
C ARG A 84 -8.26 -2.46 -1.23
N TYR A 85 -9.54 -2.41 -0.85
CA TYR A 85 -9.96 -2.80 0.50
C TYR A 85 -9.53 -4.21 0.87
N PHE A 86 -9.76 -5.18 -0.02
CA PHE A 86 -9.40 -6.58 0.22
C PHE A 86 -7.89 -6.78 0.27
N LEU A 87 -7.15 -6.15 -0.65
CA LEU A 87 -5.69 -6.24 -0.66
C LEU A 87 -5.09 -5.68 0.64
N GLU A 88 -5.52 -4.50 1.04
CA GLU A 88 -4.95 -3.79 2.18
C GLU A 88 -5.40 -4.32 3.55
N ASN A 89 -6.59 -4.95 3.64
CA ASN A 89 -7.20 -5.29 4.93
C ASN A 89 -7.40 -6.79 5.14
N LEU A 90 -7.60 -7.58 4.08
CA LEU A 90 -8.02 -8.98 4.20
C LEU A 90 -7.02 -9.98 3.61
N THR A 91 -6.01 -9.49 2.89
CA THR A 91 -5.06 -10.36 2.18
C THR A 91 -3.91 -10.81 3.07
N LEU A 92 -3.59 -12.11 2.99
CA LEU A 92 -2.35 -12.69 3.50
C LEU A 92 -1.25 -12.48 2.47
N VAL A 93 -0.07 -12.09 2.92
CA VAL A 93 1.13 -11.94 2.07
C VAL A 93 2.24 -12.87 2.57
N ASN A 94 2.83 -13.64 1.66
CA ASN A 94 4.05 -14.38 1.94
C ASN A 94 5.25 -13.56 1.45
N VAL A 95 6.08 -13.10 2.38
CA VAL A 95 7.22 -12.22 2.05
C VAL A 95 8.26 -12.89 1.16
N ASN A 96 8.31 -14.23 1.19
CA ASN A 96 9.25 -15.01 0.38
C ASN A 96 8.73 -15.34 -1.03
N HIS A 97 7.41 -15.20 -1.28
CA HIS A 97 6.81 -15.64 -2.54
C HIS A 97 5.94 -14.59 -3.23
N SER A 98 5.29 -13.70 -2.48
CA SER A 98 4.37 -12.72 -3.06
C SER A 98 5.07 -11.73 -4.00
N PRO A 99 4.39 -11.28 -5.08
CA PRO A 99 4.91 -10.25 -5.97
C PRO A 99 4.95 -8.86 -5.30
N ALA A 100 5.68 -7.93 -5.92
CA ALA A 100 5.88 -6.58 -5.38
C ALA A 100 4.55 -5.84 -5.09
N GLU A 101 3.55 -6.02 -5.93
CA GLU A 101 2.24 -5.39 -5.78
C GLU A 101 1.53 -5.84 -4.49
N GLU A 102 1.50 -7.14 -4.22
CA GLU A 102 0.93 -7.67 -2.98
C GLU A 102 1.71 -7.21 -1.74
N LEU A 103 3.04 -7.23 -1.82
CA LEU A 103 3.90 -6.71 -0.74
C LEU A 103 3.57 -5.25 -0.44
N ARG A 104 3.43 -4.41 -1.47
CA ARG A 104 3.08 -2.99 -1.32
C ARG A 104 1.71 -2.81 -0.68
N GLY A 105 0.69 -3.45 -1.22
CA GLY A 105 -0.69 -3.31 -0.74
C GLY A 105 -0.85 -3.82 0.69
N VAL A 106 -0.36 -5.02 0.97
CA VAL A 106 -0.53 -5.62 2.31
C VAL A 106 0.37 -4.97 3.36
N LEU A 107 1.61 -4.63 3.04
CA LEU A 107 2.55 -4.03 4.00
C LEU A 107 2.48 -2.49 4.04
N GLY A 108 1.86 -1.85 3.05
CA GLY A 108 1.79 -0.39 2.97
C GLY A 108 3.15 0.26 2.72
N ILE A 109 3.97 -0.38 1.88
CA ILE A 109 5.35 0.03 1.58
C ILE A 109 5.48 0.60 0.15
N SER A 110 6.54 1.36 -0.10
CA SER A 110 6.86 1.86 -1.44
C SER A 110 7.35 0.75 -2.38
N SER A 111 7.40 1.05 -3.68
CA SER A 111 7.96 0.13 -4.68
C SER A 111 9.40 -0.23 -4.37
N ASP A 112 10.24 0.75 -4.03
CA ASP A 112 11.66 0.54 -3.73
C ASP A 112 11.85 -0.42 -2.53
N VAL A 113 10.99 -0.31 -1.51
CA VAL A 113 11.02 -1.21 -0.33
C VAL A 113 10.56 -2.62 -0.72
N ALA A 114 9.54 -2.75 -1.56
CA ALA A 114 9.10 -4.06 -2.04
C ALA A 114 10.19 -4.75 -2.88
N GLU A 115 10.86 -4.00 -3.75
CA GLU A 115 12.02 -4.51 -4.52
C GLU A 115 13.18 -4.91 -3.62
N ALA A 116 13.47 -4.15 -2.55
CA ALA A 116 14.49 -4.51 -1.57
C ALA A 116 14.16 -5.82 -0.83
N ILE A 117 12.89 -6.07 -0.51
CA ILE A 117 12.43 -7.35 0.06
C ILE A 117 12.68 -8.48 -0.95
N ILE A 118 12.30 -8.29 -2.22
CA ILE A 118 12.47 -9.29 -3.28
C ILE A 118 13.96 -9.61 -3.48
N ALA A 119 14.79 -8.60 -3.63
CA ALA A 119 16.23 -8.79 -3.78
C ALA A 119 16.86 -9.52 -2.57
N ARG A 120 16.43 -9.18 -1.35
CA ARG A 120 16.95 -9.82 -0.13
C ARG A 120 16.58 -11.30 -0.06
N ARG A 121 15.31 -11.66 -0.37
CA ARG A 121 14.83 -13.04 -0.30
C ARG A 121 15.48 -13.98 -1.32
N GLU A 122 15.94 -13.46 -2.48
CA GLU A 122 16.69 -14.24 -3.49
C GLU A 122 18.02 -14.78 -2.94
N HIS A 123 18.62 -14.06 -2.00
CA HIS A 123 19.87 -14.50 -1.36
C HIS A 123 19.62 -15.31 -0.08
N GLN A 124 18.66 -14.89 0.71
CA GLN A 124 18.30 -15.52 1.98
C GLN A 124 16.83 -15.26 2.30
N PRO A 125 16.00 -16.31 2.32
CA PRO A 125 14.60 -16.17 2.71
C PRO A 125 14.43 -15.56 4.10
N PHE A 126 13.34 -14.84 4.30
CA PHE A 126 12.94 -14.32 5.61
C PHE A 126 12.35 -15.46 6.45
N THR A 127 12.65 -15.49 7.73
CA THR A 127 12.14 -16.50 8.68
C THR A 127 11.25 -15.88 9.75
N ASP A 128 11.33 -14.57 9.95
CA ASP A 128 10.59 -13.85 10.99
C ASP A 128 10.46 -12.34 10.71
N LEU A 129 9.66 -11.68 11.55
CA LEU A 129 9.43 -10.23 11.48
C LEU A 129 10.68 -9.40 11.81
N ALA A 130 11.62 -9.94 12.61
CA ALA A 130 12.81 -9.19 12.99
C ALA A 130 13.68 -8.92 11.76
N GLN A 131 13.88 -9.93 10.92
CA GLN A 131 14.61 -9.79 9.66
C GLN A 131 13.91 -8.84 8.68
N LEU A 132 12.57 -8.84 8.66
CA LEU A 132 11.82 -7.93 7.81
C LEU A 132 11.95 -6.47 8.28
N ARG A 133 12.07 -6.23 9.59
CA ARG A 133 12.32 -4.89 10.18
C ARG A 133 13.69 -4.30 9.79
N GLU A 134 14.66 -5.13 9.40
CA GLU A 134 15.98 -4.67 8.97
C GLU A 134 15.97 -4.00 7.58
N ILE A 135 14.90 -4.22 6.80
CA ILE A 135 14.75 -3.59 5.49
C ILE A 135 14.48 -2.10 5.67
N LYS A 136 15.38 -1.28 5.12
CA LYS A 136 15.27 0.17 5.17
C LYS A 136 13.97 0.65 4.52
N GLY A 137 13.23 1.49 5.23
CA GLY A 137 11.97 2.07 4.76
C GLY A 137 10.72 1.33 5.22
N ILE A 138 10.86 0.24 5.97
CA ILE A 138 9.75 -0.43 6.64
C ILE A 138 9.46 0.26 7.98
N ASP A 139 8.19 0.61 8.20
CA ASP A 139 7.71 1.10 9.50
C ASP A 139 7.42 -0.10 10.43
N PRO A 140 8.14 -0.22 11.56
CA PRO A 140 7.93 -1.30 12.52
C PRO A 140 6.51 -1.34 13.10
N ASN A 141 5.84 -0.18 13.23
CA ASN A 141 4.47 -0.10 13.74
C ASN A 141 3.48 -0.71 12.76
N ILE A 142 3.67 -0.47 11.47
CA ILE A 142 2.83 -1.07 10.41
C ILE A 142 3.03 -2.59 10.39
N LEU A 143 4.26 -3.07 10.49
CA LEU A 143 4.51 -4.51 10.59
C LEU A 143 3.81 -5.14 11.79
N GLU A 144 3.86 -4.51 12.96
CA GLU A 144 3.21 -5.02 14.15
C GLU A 144 1.68 -5.07 14.01
N GLN A 145 1.07 -4.02 13.44
CA GLN A 145 -0.37 -3.99 13.16
C GLN A 145 -0.81 -5.06 12.16
N ARG A 146 0.06 -5.42 11.21
CA ARG A 146 -0.23 -6.34 10.10
C ARG A 146 0.36 -7.74 10.28
N LYS A 147 1.02 -8.02 11.40
CA LYS A 147 1.75 -9.27 11.66
C LYS A 147 0.92 -10.54 11.44
N SER A 148 -0.38 -10.51 11.75
CA SER A 148 -1.28 -11.65 11.56
C SER A 148 -1.58 -11.97 10.09
N ARG A 149 -1.14 -11.12 9.16
CA ARG A 149 -1.31 -11.28 7.71
C ARG A 149 0.00 -11.56 6.98
N ILE A 150 1.12 -11.60 7.70
CA ILE A 150 2.46 -11.82 7.15
C ILE A 150 2.83 -13.29 7.35
N LEU A 151 3.21 -13.94 6.26
CA LEU A 151 3.69 -15.32 6.20
C LEU A 151 5.15 -15.34 5.74
N PHE A 152 5.90 -16.36 6.18
CA PHE A 152 7.28 -16.58 5.82
C PHE A 152 7.50 -17.89 5.05
#